data_3c44600440d6eb98587a58bea41fc018
#
_entry.id   3c44600440d6eb98587a58bea41fc018
#
_cell.length_a   1.000
_cell.length_b   1.000
_cell.length_c   1.000
_cell.angle_alpha   90.00
_cell.angle_beta   90.00
_cell.angle_gamma   90.00
#
_symmetry.space_group_name_H-M   'P 1'
#
loop_
_entity.id
_entity.type
_entity.pdbx_description
1 polymer ?
#
loop_
_entity_poly.entity_id
_entity_poly.type
_entity_poly.pdbx_seq_one_letter_code
_entity_poly.pdbx_strand_id
1 'polypeptide(L)'
;GPSFTLGRHRNAVAVLAVGLEAEFDFGERDDRRDARPLRHALIPPGRWHWLDARGGAMGFLYLDACDAAWRALDAAMPIDGTALVAAFRRLPSASAPISHTWRALVDALDLPTPMPTDAGVADAMARVQRDPSRPHDVASHAARLGCAVSTFQRRFTAQAGLPWRRWRQWQRLRHAARAICDGADLTSAAHAAGFASGSHFSDVFRATFGLAPSRLVDWRVAWRAVEY
;
A
#
# COMPACT_ATOMS: atom_id res chain seq x y z
N GLY A 1 -3.54 -21.65 5.11
CA GLY A 1 -3.63 -21.40 3.67
C GLY A 1 -2.41 -21.94 2.95
N PRO A 2 -2.39 -22.01 1.61
CA PRO A 2 -1.19 -22.44 0.90
C PRO A 2 -0.04 -21.47 1.20
N SER A 3 1.17 -22.05 1.40
CA SER A 3 2.38 -21.25 1.52
C SER A 3 2.53 -20.33 0.32
N PHE A 4 2.82 -19.06 0.53
CA PHE A 4 3.07 -18.13 -0.54
C PHE A 4 4.39 -17.40 -0.35
N THR A 5 5.05 -17.16 -1.46
CA THR A 5 6.25 -16.36 -1.53
C THR A 5 5.99 -15.14 -2.41
N LEU A 6 6.28 -13.98 -1.90
CA LEU A 6 6.35 -12.77 -2.73
C LEU A 6 7.78 -12.64 -3.26
N GLY A 7 7.91 -12.68 -4.58
CA GLY A 7 9.18 -12.44 -5.26
C GLY A 7 9.73 -11.05 -4.95
N ARG A 8 11.00 -10.81 -5.28
CA ARG A 8 11.60 -9.50 -5.02
C ARG A 8 10.85 -8.39 -5.76
N HIS A 9 10.35 -7.43 -5.00
CA HIS A 9 9.54 -6.32 -5.46
C HIS A 9 9.76 -5.08 -4.59
N ARG A 10 9.12 -3.99 -4.95
CA ARG A 10 9.11 -2.75 -4.15
C ARG A 10 7.75 -2.08 -4.20
N ASN A 11 7.16 -1.83 -3.08
CA ASN A 11 5.89 -1.13 -3.00
C ASN A 11 6.05 0.38 -3.21
N ALA A 12 5.05 0.99 -3.79
CA ALA A 12 4.99 2.44 -3.93
C ALA A 12 4.63 3.15 -2.61
N VAL A 13 4.12 2.40 -1.64
CA VAL A 13 3.68 2.88 -0.32
C VAL A 13 4.36 2.08 0.78
N ALA A 14 4.28 2.55 2.02
CA ALA A 14 4.76 1.78 3.15
C ALA A 14 3.87 0.56 3.36
N VAL A 15 4.46 -0.54 3.80
CA VAL A 15 3.75 -1.79 4.09
C VAL A 15 4.12 -2.28 5.46
N LEU A 16 3.11 -2.45 6.31
CA LEU A 16 3.25 -3.22 7.53
C LEU A 16 2.85 -4.66 7.22
N ALA A 17 3.83 -5.56 7.24
CA ALA A 17 3.63 -7.00 7.10
C ALA A 17 3.66 -7.66 8.48
N VAL A 18 2.69 -8.54 8.78
CA VAL A 18 2.56 -9.21 10.08
C VAL A 18 2.29 -10.68 9.86
N GLY A 19 3.11 -11.55 10.44
CA GLY A 19 2.86 -12.99 10.51
C GLY A 19 1.81 -13.28 11.59
N LEU A 20 0.60 -13.66 11.19
CA LEU A 20 -0.53 -13.83 12.11
C LEU A 20 -0.41 -15.12 12.94
N GLU A 21 0.14 -16.17 12.38
CA GLU A 21 0.28 -17.49 13.00
C GLU A 21 1.74 -17.79 13.39
N ALA A 22 2.68 -17.49 12.50
CA ALA A 22 4.09 -17.77 12.65
C ALA A 22 4.95 -16.59 12.15
N GLU A 23 6.26 -16.69 12.33
CA GLU A 23 7.22 -15.83 11.68
C GLU A 23 7.27 -16.12 10.17
N PHE A 24 7.65 -15.13 9.39
CA PHE A 24 7.90 -15.23 7.96
C PHE A 24 9.36 -14.88 7.65
N ASP A 25 9.91 -15.41 6.56
CA ASP A 25 11.22 -14.99 6.10
C ASP A 25 11.12 -13.68 5.33
N PHE A 26 12.05 -12.79 5.65
CA PHE A 26 12.19 -11.48 5.00
C PHE A 26 13.62 -11.26 4.57
N GLY A 27 13.81 -10.64 3.40
CA GLY A 27 15.10 -10.23 2.91
C GLY A 27 14.99 -9.17 1.80
N GLU A 28 16.14 -8.61 1.44
CA GLU A 28 16.24 -7.52 0.46
C GLU A 28 17.07 -7.92 -0.77
N ARG A 29 17.86 -9.00 -0.67
CA ARG A 29 18.75 -9.52 -1.71
C ARG A 29 18.07 -10.61 -2.53
N ASP A 30 18.36 -10.65 -3.83
CA ASP A 30 17.81 -11.67 -4.74
C ASP A 30 18.26 -13.08 -4.39
N ASP A 31 19.50 -13.23 -3.88
CA ASP A 31 20.10 -14.52 -3.54
C ASP A 31 19.61 -15.10 -2.19
N ARG A 32 18.71 -14.38 -1.54
CA ARG A 32 18.11 -14.75 -0.24
C ARG A 32 19.10 -15.02 0.90
N ARG A 33 20.39 -14.64 0.74
CA ARG A 33 21.40 -14.84 1.78
C ARG A 33 21.19 -13.95 3.02
N ASP A 34 20.34 -12.95 2.92
CA ASP A 34 19.93 -12.04 3.99
C ASP A 34 18.57 -12.42 4.60
N ALA A 35 18.10 -13.65 4.33
CA ALA A 35 16.87 -14.16 4.91
C ALA A 35 16.92 -14.15 6.43
N ARG A 36 15.92 -13.53 7.05
CA ARG A 36 15.77 -13.49 8.50
C ARG A 36 14.31 -13.72 8.88
N PRO A 37 14.04 -14.53 9.91
CA PRO A 37 12.68 -14.69 10.41
C PRO A 37 12.24 -13.43 11.14
N LEU A 38 11.04 -12.95 10.82
CA LEU A 38 10.43 -11.80 11.45
C LEU A 38 8.97 -12.08 11.77
N ARG A 39 8.50 -11.56 12.90
CA ARG A 39 7.07 -11.57 13.23
C ARG A 39 6.31 -10.43 12.55
N HIS A 40 6.98 -9.31 12.35
CA HIS A 40 6.47 -8.16 11.61
C HIS A 40 7.60 -7.39 10.96
N ALA A 41 7.26 -6.61 9.93
CA ALA A 41 8.17 -5.68 9.27
C ALA A 41 7.42 -4.44 8.80
N LEU A 42 7.90 -3.26 9.15
CA LEU A 42 7.48 -2.02 8.52
C LEU A 42 8.45 -1.71 7.37
N ILE A 43 7.96 -1.76 6.16
CA ILE A 43 8.75 -1.66 4.94
C ILE A 43 8.50 -0.28 4.32
N PRO A 44 9.51 0.61 4.27
CA PRO A 44 9.36 1.93 3.68
C PRO A 44 9.02 1.90 2.18
N PRO A 45 8.40 2.98 1.65
CA PRO A 45 8.13 3.10 0.22
C PRO A 45 9.39 2.94 -0.64
N GLY A 46 9.28 2.17 -1.71
CA GLY A 46 10.35 2.00 -2.69
C GLY A 46 11.50 1.08 -2.29
N ARG A 47 11.48 0.49 -1.11
CA ARG A 47 12.50 -0.46 -0.65
C ARG A 47 12.30 -1.83 -1.31
N TRP A 48 13.37 -2.35 -1.92
CA TRP A 48 13.38 -3.68 -2.51
C TRP A 48 13.35 -4.75 -1.42
N HIS A 49 12.42 -5.69 -1.52
CA HIS A 49 12.30 -6.79 -0.57
C HIS A 49 11.60 -8.00 -1.19
N TRP A 50 11.73 -9.13 -0.53
CA TRP A 50 10.96 -10.34 -0.75
C TRP A 50 10.52 -10.89 0.61
N LEU A 51 9.50 -11.73 0.61
CA LEU A 51 9.07 -12.44 1.81
C LEU A 51 8.53 -13.83 1.49
N ASP A 52 8.65 -14.74 2.46
CA ASP A 52 8.10 -16.10 2.39
C ASP A 52 7.30 -16.36 3.67
N ALA A 53 6.01 -16.67 3.50
CA ALA A 53 5.08 -16.87 4.61
C ALA A 53 5.31 -18.20 5.36
N ARG A 54 6.20 -19.08 4.89
CA ARG A 54 6.46 -20.41 5.49
C ARG A 54 5.20 -21.23 5.77
N GLY A 55 4.13 -21.04 5.00
CA GLY A 55 2.85 -21.70 5.19
C GLY A 55 1.92 -21.04 6.20
N GLY A 56 2.36 -20.02 6.93
CA GLY A 56 1.54 -19.27 7.87
C GLY A 56 0.66 -18.22 7.23
N ALA A 57 -0.41 -17.81 7.94
CA ALA A 57 -1.23 -16.68 7.54
C ALA A 57 -0.52 -15.35 7.80
N MET A 58 -0.66 -14.40 6.87
CA MET A 58 -0.12 -13.06 6.99
C MET A 58 -1.20 -11.99 6.84
N GLY A 59 -0.98 -10.87 7.50
CA GLY A 59 -1.71 -9.62 7.31
C GLY A 59 -0.81 -8.57 6.68
N PHE A 60 -1.37 -7.79 5.75
CA PHE A 60 -0.69 -6.66 5.13
C PHE A 60 -1.53 -5.40 5.27
N LEU A 61 -0.92 -4.33 5.74
CA LEU A 61 -1.51 -3.02 5.74
C LEU A 61 -0.67 -2.10 4.85
N TYR A 62 -1.25 -1.69 3.73
CA TYR A 62 -0.64 -0.75 2.80
C TYR A 62 -1.00 0.67 3.24
N LEU A 63 0.01 1.42 3.65
CA LEU A 63 -0.14 2.76 4.18
C LEU A 63 0.27 3.75 3.10
N ASP A 64 -0.69 4.50 2.60
CA ASP A 64 -0.36 5.58 1.69
C ASP A 64 0.59 6.54 2.41
N ALA A 65 1.70 6.89 1.79
CA ALA A 65 2.75 7.71 2.40
C ALA A 65 2.26 9.11 2.80
N CYS A 66 1.09 9.47 2.34
CA CYS A 66 0.38 10.70 2.70
C CYS A 66 -0.53 10.50 3.89
N ASP A 67 -0.84 9.25 4.22
CA ASP A 67 -1.41 8.95 5.51
C ASP A 67 -0.36 9.28 6.57
N ALA A 68 -0.75 10.16 7.42
CA ALA A 68 -0.03 10.39 8.66
C ALA A 68 0.16 9.08 9.46
N ALA A 69 -0.64 8.07 9.15
CA ALA A 69 -0.63 6.72 9.67
C ALA A 69 0.73 6.02 9.58
N TRP A 70 1.38 6.10 8.43
CA TRP A 70 2.70 5.46 8.27
C TRP A 70 3.77 6.14 9.14
N ARG A 71 3.72 7.48 9.27
CA ARG A 71 4.66 8.23 10.13
C ARG A 71 4.43 7.95 11.61
N ALA A 72 3.18 7.78 12.01
CA ALA A 72 2.84 7.39 13.36
C ALA A 72 3.38 6.00 13.69
N LEU A 73 3.23 5.04 12.77
CA LEU A 73 3.82 3.70 12.91
C LEU A 73 5.35 3.72 12.93
N ASP A 74 5.98 4.47 12.02
CA ASP A 74 7.44 4.59 11.94
C ASP A 74 8.01 5.22 13.22
N ALA A 75 7.37 6.24 13.74
CA ALA A 75 7.75 6.88 15.01
C ALA A 75 7.54 5.98 16.25
N ALA A 76 6.59 5.05 16.18
CA ALA A 76 6.30 4.11 17.25
C ALA A 76 7.18 2.84 17.21
N MET A 77 7.97 2.64 16.16
CA MET A 77 8.83 1.45 16.05
C MET A 77 10.04 1.52 17.03
N PRO A 78 10.43 0.39 17.64
CA PRO A 78 9.88 -0.96 17.49
C PRO A 78 8.58 -1.16 18.28
N ILE A 79 7.60 -1.80 17.66
CA ILE A 79 6.33 -2.19 18.31
C ILE A 79 6.41 -3.68 18.68
N ASP A 80 5.82 -4.05 19.82
CA ASP A 80 5.74 -5.47 20.18
C ASP A 80 4.94 -6.26 19.15
N GLY A 81 5.56 -7.29 18.59
CA GLY A 81 4.95 -8.16 17.59
C GLY A 81 3.68 -8.86 18.08
N THR A 82 3.59 -9.16 19.38
CA THR A 82 2.39 -9.75 19.99
C THR A 82 1.23 -8.76 19.99
N ALA A 83 1.50 -7.50 20.34
CA ALA A 83 0.52 -6.42 20.28
C ALA A 83 0.02 -6.18 18.85
N LEU A 84 0.93 -6.18 17.86
CA LEU A 84 0.57 -6.07 16.43
C LEU A 84 -0.34 -7.21 15.96
N VAL A 85 0.00 -8.46 16.28
CA VAL A 85 -0.83 -9.62 15.91
C VAL A 85 -2.21 -9.51 16.56
N ALA A 86 -2.27 -9.16 17.85
CA ALA A 86 -3.54 -8.97 18.55
C ALA A 86 -4.38 -7.84 17.92
N ALA A 87 -3.75 -6.71 17.56
CA ALA A 87 -4.41 -5.61 16.88
C ALA A 87 -4.96 -6.04 15.50
N PHE A 88 -4.14 -6.72 14.68
CA PHE A 88 -4.58 -7.23 13.37
C PHE A 88 -5.76 -8.22 13.47
N ARG A 89 -5.77 -9.09 14.47
CA ARG A 89 -6.87 -10.06 14.68
C ARG A 89 -8.17 -9.37 15.13
N ARG A 90 -8.09 -8.21 15.75
CA ARG A 90 -9.25 -7.40 16.18
C ARG A 90 -9.77 -6.48 15.08
N LEU A 91 -9.05 -6.36 13.94
CA LEU A 91 -9.51 -5.52 12.85
C LEU A 91 -10.90 -5.98 12.39
N PRO A 92 -11.83 -5.04 12.17
CA PRO A 92 -13.20 -5.36 11.79
C PRO A 92 -13.23 -6.23 10.52
N SER A 93 -14.28 -7.04 10.36
CA SER A 93 -14.45 -7.92 9.18
C SER A 93 -14.41 -7.15 7.86
N ALA A 94 -14.32 -7.87 6.74
CA ALA A 94 -14.15 -7.30 5.38
C ALA A 94 -15.19 -6.23 4.99
N SER A 95 -16.32 -6.17 5.65
CA SER A 95 -17.42 -5.23 5.40
C SER A 95 -17.35 -3.90 6.15
N ALA A 96 -16.43 -3.75 7.10
CA ALA A 96 -16.34 -2.50 7.87
C ALA A 96 -15.58 -1.40 7.11
N PRO A 97 -15.97 -0.12 7.24
CA PRO A 97 -15.22 1.00 6.69
C PRO A 97 -13.77 1.01 7.21
N ILE A 98 -12.84 1.32 6.35
CA ILE A 98 -11.41 1.25 6.68
C ILE A 98 -10.95 2.35 7.65
N SER A 99 -11.64 3.49 7.70
CA SER A 99 -11.45 4.50 8.74
C SER A 99 -11.57 3.89 10.15
N HIS A 100 -12.46 2.92 10.31
CA HIS A 100 -12.59 2.15 11.54
C HIS A 100 -11.41 1.18 11.75
N THR A 101 -10.89 0.60 10.66
CA THR A 101 -9.73 -0.29 10.71
C THR A 101 -8.48 0.45 11.17
N TRP A 102 -8.21 1.63 10.60
CA TRP A 102 -7.08 2.46 11.02
C TRP A 102 -7.25 2.97 12.45
N ARG A 103 -8.43 3.49 12.79
CA ARG A 103 -8.71 3.95 14.16
C ARG A 103 -8.54 2.83 15.17
N ALA A 104 -9.06 1.62 14.88
CA ALA A 104 -8.88 0.46 15.74
C ALA A 104 -7.40 0.08 15.92
N LEU A 105 -6.57 0.25 14.88
CA LEU A 105 -5.14 0.02 14.97
C LEU A 105 -4.44 1.10 15.81
N VAL A 106 -4.78 2.38 15.59
CA VAL A 106 -4.27 3.51 16.38
C VAL A 106 -4.58 3.31 17.86
N ASP A 107 -5.85 3.02 18.17
CA ASP A 107 -6.32 2.84 19.55
C ASP A 107 -5.69 1.60 20.20
N ALA A 108 -5.54 0.50 19.44
CA ALA A 108 -4.95 -0.75 19.95
C ALA A 108 -3.44 -0.69 20.19
N LEU A 109 -2.74 0.20 19.50
CA LEU A 109 -1.29 0.35 19.56
C LEU A 109 -0.84 1.68 20.21
N ASP A 110 -1.78 2.48 20.68
CA ASP A 110 -1.52 3.82 21.26
C ASP A 110 -0.61 4.68 20.37
N LEU A 111 -0.95 4.74 19.07
CA LEU A 111 -0.11 5.44 18.10
C LEU A 111 -0.24 6.97 18.22
N PRO A 112 0.86 7.71 17.99
CA PRO A 112 0.82 9.16 18.05
C PRO A 112 -0.13 9.76 17.01
N THR A 113 -0.73 10.90 17.35
CA THR A 113 -1.60 11.64 16.43
C THR A 113 -0.83 12.07 15.19
N PRO A 114 -1.37 11.82 14.01
CA PRO A 114 -0.71 12.16 12.76
C PRO A 114 -0.47 13.66 12.57
N MET A 115 0.66 14.03 11.99
CA MET A 115 0.95 15.42 11.60
C MET A 115 0.04 15.88 10.45
N PRO A 116 -0.45 17.13 10.46
CA PRO A 116 -1.26 17.66 9.37
C PRO A 116 -0.56 17.60 8.02
N THR A 117 -1.30 17.22 6.99
CA THR A 117 -0.83 17.24 5.60
C THR A 117 -0.96 18.67 5.04
N ASP A 118 -0.04 19.08 4.15
CA ASP A 118 -0.19 20.32 3.36
C ASP A 118 -1.53 20.28 2.60
N ALA A 119 -2.41 21.23 2.87
CA ALA A 119 -3.77 21.25 2.35
C ALA A 119 -3.82 21.19 0.80
N GLY A 120 -2.85 21.81 0.13
CA GLY A 120 -2.81 21.78 -1.34
C GLY A 120 -2.35 20.44 -1.88
N VAL A 121 -1.43 19.77 -1.20
CA VAL A 121 -1.05 18.38 -1.53
C VAL A 121 -2.23 17.45 -1.26
N ALA A 122 -2.92 17.61 -0.14
CA ALA A 122 -4.11 16.82 0.20
C ALA A 122 -5.23 16.96 -0.86
N ASP A 123 -5.53 18.19 -1.34
CA ASP A 123 -6.51 18.40 -2.42
C ASP A 123 -6.09 17.70 -3.72
N ALA A 124 -4.81 17.81 -4.10
CA ALA A 124 -4.29 17.14 -5.29
C ALA A 124 -4.46 15.62 -5.20
N MET A 125 -4.23 15.06 -4.02
CA MET A 125 -4.39 13.62 -3.77
C MET A 125 -5.85 13.18 -3.80
N ALA A 126 -6.74 13.91 -3.14
CA ALA A 126 -8.16 13.62 -3.13
C ALA A 126 -8.75 13.61 -4.56
N ARG A 127 -8.24 14.48 -5.46
CA ARG A 127 -8.65 14.48 -6.88
C ARG A 127 -8.24 13.22 -7.61
N VAL A 128 -7.01 12.75 -7.43
CA VAL A 128 -6.53 11.51 -8.06
C VAL A 128 -7.26 10.30 -7.48
N GLN A 129 -7.47 10.26 -6.17
CA GLN A 129 -8.16 9.15 -5.51
C GLN A 129 -9.61 9.01 -5.96
N ARG A 130 -10.29 10.14 -6.23
CA ARG A 130 -11.67 10.16 -6.72
C ARG A 130 -11.81 9.58 -8.12
N ASP A 131 -10.83 9.81 -8.99
CA ASP A 131 -10.81 9.26 -10.35
C ASP A 131 -9.37 8.95 -10.81
N PRO A 132 -8.81 7.79 -10.42
CA PRO A 132 -7.43 7.42 -10.74
C PRO A 132 -7.18 7.20 -12.24
N SER A 133 -8.23 6.92 -13.01
CA SER A 133 -8.13 6.64 -14.45
C SER A 133 -7.77 7.87 -15.28
N ARG A 134 -8.19 9.06 -14.83
CA ARG A 134 -7.93 10.31 -15.53
C ARG A 134 -6.45 10.65 -15.67
N PRO A 135 -6.08 11.35 -16.75
CA PRO A 135 -4.75 11.93 -16.87
C PRO A 135 -4.63 13.15 -15.94
N HIS A 136 -4.13 12.93 -14.72
CA HIS A 136 -3.84 14.00 -13.77
C HIS A 136 -2.48 14.63 -14.10
N ASP A 137 -2.51 15.66 -14.93
CA ASP A 137 -1.31 16.42 -15.27
C ASP A 137 -0.77 17.18 -14.04
N VAL A 138 0.52 17.04 -13.80
CA VAL A 138 1.20 17.69 -12.67
C VAL A 138 1.17 19.21 -12.76
N ALA A 139 1.20 19.78 -13.99
CA ALA A 139 1.15 21.21 -14.20
C ALA A 139 -0.18 21.80 -13.75
N SER A 140 -1.29 21.10 -14.01
CA SER A 140 -2.61 21.51 -13.55
C SER A 140 -2.72 21.58 -12.02
N HIS A 141 -2.09 20.66 -11.30
CA HIS A 141 -2.05 20.66 -9.83
C HIS A 141 -1.15 21.78 -9.30
N ALA A 142 0.02 22.01 -9.91
CA ALA A 142 0.91 23.10 -9.55
C ALA A 142 0.26 24.48 -9.76
N ALA A 143 -0.41 24.66 -10.90
CA ALA A 143 -1.13 25.90 -11.20
C ALA A 143 -2.24 26.21 -10.18
N ARG A 144 -3.00 25.21 -9.74
CA ARG A 144 -4.02 25.37 -8.68
C ARG A 144 -3.44 25.84 -7.36
N LEU A 145 -2.19 25.46 -7.07
CA LEU A 145 -1.46 25.86 -5.86
C LEU A 145 -0.68 27.16 -6.05
N GLY A 146 -0.77 27.80 -7.23
CA GLY A 146 -0.02 29.02 -7.54
C GLY A 146 1.51 28.82 -7.47
N CYS A 147 2.01 27.64 -7.80
CA CYS A 147 3.44 27.35 -7.70
C CYS A 147 4.00 26.67 -8.95
N ALA A 148 5.33 26.70 -9.12
CA ALA A 148 5.99 25.97 -10.19
C ALA A 148 5.84 24.44 -10.03
N VAL A 149 5.87 23.71 -11.15
CA VAL A 149 5.80 22.22 -11.17
C VAL A 149 6.85 21.58 -10.27
N SER A 150 8.08 22.07 -10.30
CA SER A 150 9.18 21.58 -9.45
C SER A 150 8.91 21.78 -7.95
N THR A 151 8.29 22.90 -7.59
CA THR A 151 7.89 23.20 -6.21
C THR A 151 6.80 22.25 -5.75
N PHE A 152 5.76 22.02 -6.58
CA PHE A 152 4.73 21.04 -6.28
C PHE A 152 5.32 19.65 -6.09
N GLN A 153 6.16 19.19 -7.03
CA GLN A 153 6.78 17.86 -6.95
C GLN A 153 7.64 17.68 -5.70
N ARG A 154 8.39 18.72 -5.30
CA ARG A 154 9.20 18.69 -4.07
C ARG A 154 8.31 18.61 -2.82
N ARG A 155 7.26 19.46 -2.72
CA ARG A 155 6.29 19.45 -1.61
C ARG A 155 5.58 18.11 -1.53
N PHE A 156 5.13 17.60 -2.66
CA PHE A 156 4.48 16.29 -2.76
C PHE A 156 5.41 15.18 -2.27
N THR A 157 6.65 15.11 -2.80
CA THR A 157 7.61 14.07 -2.41
C THR A 157 8.00 14.15 -0.94
N ALA A 158 8.14 15.35 -0.39
CA ALA A 158 8.43 15.54 1.04
C ALA A 158 7.31 14.99 1.93
N GLN A 159 6.06 15.05 1.48
CA GLN A 159 4.91 14.52 2.23
C GLN A 159 4.61 13.06 1.92
N ALA A 160 4.65 12.68 0.64
CA ALA A 160 4.28 11.36 0.18
C ALA A 160 5.42 10.32 0.27
N GLY A 161 6.65 10.76 0.50
CA GLY A 161 7.83 9.88 0.51
C GLY A 161 8.21 9.30 -0.86
N LEU A 162 7.46 9.63 -1.92
CA LEU A 162 7.67 9.12 -3.28
C LEU A 162 7.24 10.13 -4.34
N PRO A 163 7.79 10.03 -5.57
CA PRO A 163 7.43 10.93 -6.66
C PRO A 163 5.95 10.81 -7.08
N TRP A 164 5.33 11.93 -7.46
CA TRP A 164 3.96 12.04 -7.95
C TRP A 164 3.54 10.95 -8.95
N ARG A 165 4.40 10.67 -9.95
CA ARG A 165 4.13 9.65 -10.96
C ARG A 165 3.95 8.25 -10.36
N ARG A 166 4.80 7.87 -9.38
CA ARG A 166 4.71 6.57 -8.72
C ARG A 166 3.47 6.46 -7.84
N TRP A 167 3.14 7.53 -7.13
CA TRP A 167 1.94 7.55 -6.30
C TRP A 167 0.67 7.44 -7.15
N ARG A 168 0.58 8.13 -8.30
CA ARG A 168 -0.54 7.98 -9.24
C ARG A 168 -0.66 6.56 -9.77
N GLN A 169 0.46 5.92 -10.11
CA GLN A 169 0.48 4.53 -10.55
C GLN A 169 -0.05 3.59 -9.46
N TRP A 170 0.32 3.84 -8.20
CA TRP A 170 -0.22 3.14 -7.04
C TRP A 170 -1.75 3.29 -6.94
N GLN A 171 -2.30 4.50 -7.09
CA GLN A 171 -3.74 4.72 -7.04
C GLN A 171 -4.48 3.92 -8.13
N ARG A 172 -3.93 3.84 -9.35
CA ARG A 172 -4.47 2.99 -10.42
C ARG A 172 -4.42 1.51 -10.07
N LEU A 173 -3.29 1.02 -9.53
CA LEU A 173 -3.15 -0.36 -9.09
C LEU A 173 -4.17 -0.72 -8.01
N ARG A 174 -4.36 0.17 -7.04
CA ARG A 174 -5.33 0.00 -5.96
C ARG A 174 -6.76 -0.08 -6.50
N HIS A 175 -7.11 0.79 -7.44
CA HIS A 175 -8.42 0.80 -8.08
C HIS A 175 -8.68 -0.51 -8.85
N ALA A 176 -7.72 -0.96 -9.67
CA ALA A 176 -7.83 -2.23 -10.38
C ALA A 176 -7.92 -3.43 -9.44
N ALA A 177 -7.08 -3.47 -8.40
CA ALA A 177 -7.10 -4.55 -7.42
C ALA A 177 -8.45 -4.66 -6.71
N ARG A 178 -9.04 -3.52 -6.33
CA ARG A 178 -10.39 -3.50 -5.75
C ARG A 178 -11.42 -4.06 -6.73
N ALA A 179 -11.45 -3.57 -7.96
CA ALA A 179 -12.38 -4.06 -8.97
C ALA A 179 -12.28 -5.58 -9.19
N ILE A 180 -11.06 -6.13 -9.20
CA ILE A 180 -10.84 -7.59 -9.31
C ILE A 180 -11.42 -8.32 -8.11
N CYS A 181 -11.20 -7.84 -6.90
CA CYS A 181 -11.74 -8.44 -5.69
C CYS A 181 -13.28 -8.34 -5.62
N ASP A 182 -13.85 -7.30 -6.24
CA ASP A 182 -15.30 -7.11 -6.40
C ASP A 182 -15.89 -7.95 -7.56
N GLY A 183 -15.05 -8.76 -8.24
CA GLY A 183 -15.47 -9.72 -9.26
C GLY A 183 -15.26 -9.28 -10.72
N ALA A 184 -14.63 -8.14 -10.99
CA ALA A 184 -14.28 -7.75 -12.35
C ALA A 184 -13.18 -8.66 -12.93
N ASP A 185 -13.24 -8.93 -14.22
CA ASP A 185 -12.13 -9.59 -14.91
C ASP A 185 -10.89 -8.67 -15.01
N LEU A 186 -9.71 -9.28 -15.18
CA LEU A 186 -8.44 -8.58 -15.17
C LEU A 186 -8.34 -7.49 -16.25
N THR A 187 -8.91 -7.73 -17.41
CA THR A 187 -8.84 -6.81 -18.55
C THR A 187 -9.72 -5.58 -18.30
N SER A 188 -10.96 -5.80 -17.90
CA SER A 188 -11.90 -4.73 -17.54
C SER A 188 -11.37 -3.88 -16.38
N ALA A 189 -10.86 -4.53 -15.32
CA ALA A 189 -10.27 -3.82 -14.18
C ALA A 189 -9.06 -2.97 -14.58
N ALA A 190 -8.17 -3.49 -15.45
CA ALA A 190 -7.02 -2.76 -15.96
C ALA A 190 -7.46 -1.50 -16.76
N HIS A 191 -8.41 -1.65 -17.67
CA HIS A 191 -8.92 -0.54 -18.46
C HIS A 191 -9.63 0.52 -17.61
N ALA A 192 -10.50 0.10 -16.69
CA ALA A 192 -11.18 0.99 -15.75
C ALA A 192 -10.20 1.78 -14.87
N ALA A 193 -9.04 1.22 -14.57
CA ALA A 193 -7.98 1.90 -13.84
C ALA A 193 -7.05 2.76 -14.73
N GLY A 194 -7.29 2.82 -16.03
CA GLY A 194 -6.53 3.65 -16.98
C GLY A 194 -5.17 3.03 -17.39
N PHE A 195 -5.01 1.70 -17.31
CA PHE A 195 -3.86 1.01 -17.92
C PHE A 195 -4.09 0.84 -19.41
N ALA A 196 -3.00 0.92 -20.19
CA ALA A 196 -3.06 0.78 -21.66
C ALA A 196 -3.46 -0.63 -22.12
N SER A 197 -3.14 -1.65 -21.30
CA SER A 197 -3.48 -3.06 -21.56
C SER A 197 -3.44 -3.90 -20.29
N GLY A 198 -4.07 -5.08 -20.32
CA GLY A 198 -3.99 -6.06 -19.23
C GLY A 198 -2.56 -6.56 -19.00
N SER A 199 -1.75 -6.70 -20.04
CA SER A 199 -0.33 -7.06 -19.91
C SER A 199 0.46 -6.00 -19.16
N HIS A 200 0.33 -4.72 -19.56
CA HIS A 200 0.96 -3.60 -18.85
C HIS A 200 0.54 -3.54 -17.38
N PHE A 201 -0.76 -3.72 -17.10
CA PHE A 201 -1.25 -3.81 -15.72
C PHE A 201 -0.57 -4.96 -14.96
N SER A 202 -0.51 -6.16 -15.55
CA SER A 202 0.06 -7.35 -14.91
C SER A 202 1.54 -7.19 -14.59
N ASP A 203 2.31 -6.55 -15.48
CA ASP A 203 3.74 -6.27 -15.26
C ASP A 203 3.94 -5.27 -14.12
N VAL A 204 3.18 -4.18 -14.14
CA VAL A 204 3.25 -3.16 -13.08
C VAL A 204 2.80 -3.73 -11.74
N PHE A 205 1.75 -4.55 -11.74
CA PHE A 205 1.24 -5.21 -10.54
C PHE A 205 2.29 -6.15 -9.95
N ARG A 206 2.90 -7.01 -10.78
CA ARG A 206 3.95 -7.94 -10.35
C ARG A 206 5.18 -7.20 -9.81
N ALA A 207 5.60 -6.13 -10.47
CA ALA A 207 6.72 -5.31 -10.01
C ALA A 207 6.44 -4.61 -8.67
N THR A 208 5.15 -4.37 -8.34
CA THR A 208 4.74 -3.67 -7.11
C THR A 208 4.44 -4.62 -5.96
N PHE A 209 3.87 -5.80 -6.23
CA PHE A 209 3.40 -6.72 -5.19
C PHE A 209 4.19 -8.04 -5.13
N GLY A 210 5.09 -8.28 -6.07
CA GLY A 210 5.86 -9.53 -6.13
C GLY A 210 5.09 -10.77 -6.58
N LEU A 211 3.84 -10.59 -7.05
CA LEU A 211 2.95 -11.68 -7.48
C LEU A 211 2.08 -11.25 -8.68
N ALA A 212 1.53 -12.23 -9.40
CA ALA A 212 0.62 -11.95 -10.50
C ALA A 212 -0.77 -11.51 -9.97
N PRO A 213 -1.50 -10.61 -10.67
CA PRO A 213 -2.83 -10.15 -10.22
C PRO A 213 -3.88 -11.26 -10.15
N SER A 214 -3.76 -12.35 -10.95
CA SER A 214 -4.63 -13.52 -10.86
C SER A 214 -4.62 -14.18 -9.47
N ARG A 215 -3.52 -14.05 -8.73
CA ARG A 215 -3.44 -14.58 -7.36
C ARG A 215 -4.40 -13.89 -6.39
N LEU A 216 -4.85 -12.67 -6.66
CA LEU A 216 -5.89 -12.02 -5.85
C LEU A 216 -7.19 -12.84 -5.87
N VAL A 217 -7.53 -13.40 -7.02
CA VAL A 217 -8.73 -14.25 -7.20
C VAL A 217 -8.51 -15.61 -6.52
N ASP A 218 -7.37 -16.25 -6.82
CA ASP A 218 -7.06 -17.60 -6.32
C ASP A 218 -7.05 -17.66 -4.79
N TRP A 219 -6.51 -16.62 -4.14
CA TRP A 219 -6.33 -16.59 -2.68
C TRP A 219 -7.53 -15.98 -1.94
N ARG A 220 -8.60 -15.62 -2.63
CA ARG A 220 -9.75 -14.92 -2.05
C ARG A 220 -9.30 -13.77 -1.14
N VAL A 221 -8.36 -12.96 -1.64
CA VAL A 221 -7.82 -11.83 -0.90
C VAL A 221 -8.93 -10.85 -0.57
N ALA A 222 -9.17 -10.62 0.70
CA ALA A 222 -10.05 -9.55 1.14
C ALA A 222 -9.32 -8.22 0.97
N TRP A 223 -9.48 -7.59 -0.19
CA TRP A 223 -8.91 -6.27 -0.46
C TRP A 223 -9.81 -5.19 0.10
N ARG A 224 -9.22 -4.32 0.91
CA ARG A 224 -9.91 -3.14 1.42
C ARG A 224 -9.14 -1.90 1.01
N ALA A 225 -9.82 -0.97 0.39
CA ALA A 225 -9.26 0.34 0.08
C ALA A 225 -9.81 1.38 1.04
N VAL A 226 -8.95 2.28 1.52
CA VAL A 226 -9.39 3.49 2.22
C VAL A 226 -10.04 4.39 1.18
N GLU A 227 -11.30 4.74 1.41
CA GLU A 227 -11.92 5.91 0.79
C GLU A 227 -11.76 7.06 1.79
N TYR A 228 -11.12 8.15 1.36
CA TYR A 228 -10.99 9.38 2.12
C TYR A 228 -12.16 10.31 1.80
#